data_4da482c8c5473ccc2f4a5ca4134e0dff
#
_entry.id   4da482c8c5473ccc2f4a5ca4134e0dff
#
_cell.length_a   1.000
_cell.length_b   1.000
_cell.length_c   1.000
_cell.angle_alpha   90.00
_cell.angle_beta   90.00
_cell.angle_gamma   90.00
#
_symmetry.space_group_name_H-M   'P 1'
#
loop_
_entity.id
_entity.type
_entity.pdbx_description
1 polymer ?
#
loop_
_entity_poly.entity_id
_entity_poly.type
_entity_poly.pdbx_seq_one_letter_code
_entity_poly.pdbx_strand_id
1 'polypeptide(L)'
;MYNIEEKDPMDLFRYGLRAPDTRRQYPRRFQYFLDFLKMPGILEDQAKQFISNARIDPQWAQQSLMSFIEFQKERVARGEIAEPTITNYYKATKLFCVMNDLLLNWKKISRGLPIGRRAANDRAPSIEEIRKLIEYPDRRLKAIVFTMISSGIRIGAWDYLRWKDIIPASDTNGEIIAARVKGICI
;
A
#
# COMPACT_ATOMS: atom_id res chain seq x y z
N MET A 1 40.40 4.19 5.45
CA MET A 1 39.75 4.15 4.12
C MET A 1 38.57 3.23 4.27
N TYR A 2 37.34 3.74 4.27
CA TYR A 2 36.15 2.88 4.35
C TYR A 2 36.02 2.16 3.02
N ASN A 3 36.06 0.81 3.05
CA ASN A 3 35.79 0.00 1.89
C ASN A 3 34.27 0.12 1.60
N ILE A 4 33.89 0.87 0.57
CA ILE A 4 32.50 0.96 0.12
C ILE A 4 32.26 -0.28 -0.74
N GLU A 5 31.85 -1.38 -0.11
CA GLU A 5 31.38 -2.54 -0.85
C GLU A 5 30.08 -2.18 -1.60
N GLU A 6 29.94 -2.67 -2.82
CA GLU A 6 28.71 -2.52 -3.60
C GLU A 6 27.58 -3.20 -2.84
N LYS A 7 26.60 -2.42 -2.40
CA LYS A 7 25.46 -2.94 -1.63
C LYS A 7 24.61 -3.87 -2.47
N ASP A 8 24.12 -4.93 -1.85
CA ASP A 8 23.17 -5.83 -2.48
C ASP A 8 21.94 -5.05 -2.98
N PRO A 9 21.48 -5.28 -4.23
CA PRO A 9 20.33 -4.55 -4.80
C PRO A 9 19.06 -4.62 -3.95
N MET A 10 18.81 -5.75 -3.28
CA MET A 10 17.67 -5.90 -2.40
C MET A 10 17.83 -5.16 -1.08
N ASP A 11 19.06 -4.97 -0.59
CA ASP A 11 19.30 -4.16 0.61
C ASP A 11 19.07 -2.68 0.34
N LEU A 12 19.49 -2.18 -0.82
CA LEU A 12 19.15 -0.82 -1.25
C LEU A 12 17.63 -0.63 -1.37
N PHE A 13 16.94 -1.61 -1.96
CA PHE A 13 15.49 -1.58 -2.07
C PHE A 13 14.82 -1.56 -0.68
N ARG A 14 15.24 -2.44 0.25
CA ARG A 14 14.73 -2.49 1.63
C ARG A 14 14.98 -1.18 2.37
N TYR A 15 16.13 -0.55 2.14
CA TYR A 15 16.46 0.76 2.72
C TYR A 15 15.46 1.85 2.32
N GLY A 16 14.95 1.82 1.08
CA GLY A 16 13.92 2.75 0.59
C GLY A 16 12.52 2.53 1.18
N LEU A 17 12.29 1.41 1.88
CA LEU A 17 10.98 1.04 2.41
C LEU A 17 10.80 1.54 3.85
N ARG A 18 9.95 2.56 4.06
CA ARG A 18 9.76 3.20 5.37
C ARG A 18 8.65 2.53 6.20
N ALA A 19 7.45 2.39 5.66
CA ALA A 19 6.29 1.88 6.38
C ALA A 19 6.30 0.35 6.50
N PRO A 20 5.86 -0.23 7.65
CA PRO A 20 5.82 -1.68 7.86
C PRO A 20 5.04 -2.44 6.77
N ASP A 21 3.87 -1.96 6.39
CA ASP A 21 3.08 -2.59 5.33
C ASP A 21 3.78 -2.54 3.96
N THR A 22 4.47 -1.45 3.67
CA THR A 22 5.25 -1.32 2.43
C THR A 22 6.41 -2.32 2.43
N ARG A 23 7.11 -2.49 3.56
CA ARG A 23 8.17 -3.49 3.72
C ARG A 23 7.70 -4.91 3.46
N ARG A 24 6.46 -5.23 3.86
CA ARG A 24 5.86 -6.56 3.63
C ARG A 24 5.39 -6.75 2.20
N GLN A 25 4.79 -5.72 1.60
CA GLN A 25 4.08 -5.85 0.31
C GLN A 25 4.98 -5.64 -0.91
N TYR A 26 5.94 -4.70 -0.87
CA TYR A 26 6.71 -4.32 -2.04
C TYR A 26 7.64 -5.42 -2.55
N PRO A 27 8.36 -6.20 -1.69
CA PRO A 27 9.17 -7.32 -2.17
C PRO A 27 8.33 -8.36 -2.95
N ARG A 28 7.14 -8.70 -2.43
CA ARG A 28 6.22 -9.63 -3.11
C ARG A 28 5.73 -9.11 -4.44
N ARG A 29 5.42 -7.81 -4.53
CA ARG A 29 4.98 -7.17 -5.78
C ARG A 29 6.11 -7.10 -6.80
N PHE A 30 7.32 -6.85 -6.35
CA PHE A 30 8.49 -6.84 -7.20
C PHE A 30 8.82 -8.25 -7.68
N GLN A 31 8.80 -9.25 -6.82
CA GLN A 31 8.97 -10.65 -7.20
C GLN A 31 7.97 -11.06 -8.28
N TYR A 32 6.72 -10.65 -8.17
CA TYR A 32 5.71 -10.95 -9.19
C TYR A 32 6.07 -10.39 -10.58
N PHE A 33 6.76 -9.25 -10.65
CA PHE A 33 7.32 -8.73 -11.90
C PHE A 33 8.48 -9.58 -12.40
N LEU A 34 9.38 -10.03 -11.54
CA LEU A 34 10.51 -10.88 -11.93
C LEU A 34 10.06 -12.28 -12.38
N ASP A 35 9.03 -12.82 -11.74
CA ASP A 35 8.39 -14.09 -12.15
C ASP A 35 7.72 -13.96 -13.53
N PHE A 36 7.11 -12.81 -13.82
CA PHE A 36 6.58 -12.52 -15.16
C PHE A 36 7.70 -12.56 -16.22
N LEU A 37 8.89 -12.09 -15.89
CA LEU A 37 10.07 -12.18 -16.76
C LEU A 37 10.69 -13.58 -16.80
N LYS A 38 10.13 -14.55 -16.06
CA LYS A 38 10.62 -15.93 -15.94
C LYS A 38 12.08 -16.02 -15.48
N MET A 39 12.49 -15.10 -14.62
CA MET A 39 13.85 -15.13 -14.06
C MET A 39 13.98 -16.28 -13.07
N PRO A 40 15.02 -17.13 -13.18
CA PRO A 40 15.21 -18.25 -12.28
C PRO A 40 15.76 -17.81 -10.92
N GLY A 41 15.55 -18.65 -9.90
CA GLY A 41 16.13 -18.48 -8.57
C GLY A 41 15.21 -17.82 -7.56
N ILE A 42 15.75 -17.50 -6.39
CA ILE A 42 15.06 -16.77 -5.32
C ILE A 42 15.06 -15.27 -5.63
N LEU A 43 14.27 -14.50 -4.90
CA LEU A 43 14.08 -13.06 -5.14
C LEU A 43 15.41 -12.28 -5.23
N GLU A 44 16.36 -12.59 -4.37
CA GLU A 44 17.67 -11.95 -4.34
C GLU A 44 18.47 -12.20 -5.64
N ASP A 45 18.46 -13.44 -6.13
CA ASP A 45 19.17 -13.82 -7.37
C ASP A 45 18.48 -13.22 -8.59
N GLN A 46 17.14 -13.28 -8.65
CA GLN A 46 16.32 -12.64 -9.68
C GLN A 46 16.59 -11.14 -9.75
N ALA A 47 16.67 -10.48 -8.59
CA ALA A 47 16.94 -9.05 -8.49
C ALA A 47 18.32 -8.67 -9.03
N LYS A 48 19.36 -9.44 -8.68
CA LYS A 48 20.72 -9.27 -9.22
C LYS A 48 20.78 -9.46 -10.71
N GLN A 49 20.14 -10.51 -11.22
CA GLN A 49 20.08 -10.77 -12.65
C GLN A 49 19.33 -9.66 -13.39
N PHE A 50 18.21 -9.18 -12.85
CA PHE A 50 17.46 -8.05 -13.44
C PHE A 50 18.32 -6.80 -13.54
N ILE A 51 19.02 -6.43 -12.44
CA ILE A 51 19.91 -5.25 -12.42
C ILE A 51 21.03 -5.39 -13.45
N SER A 52 21.69 -6.55 -13.51
CA SER A 52 22.76 -6.81 -14.49
C SER A 52 22.27 -6.62 -15.92
N ASN A 53 21.14 -7.22 -16.27
CA ASN A 53 20.53 -7.08 -17.59
C ASN A 53 20.11 -5.65 -17.89
N ALA A 54 19.50 -4.97 -16.92
CA ALA A 54 19.01 -3.60 -17.07
C ALA A 54 20.15 -2.57 -17.21
N ARG A 55 21.32 -2.81 -16.60
CA ARG A 55 22.52 -2.00 -16.78
C ARG A 55 23.13 -2.16 -18.16
N ILE A 56 23.09 -3.37 -18.72
CA ILE A 56 23.55 -3.67 -20.09
C ILE A 56 22.58 -3.09 -21.12
N ASP A 57 21.28 -3.31 -20.93
CA ASP A 57 20.24 -2.85 -21.83
C ASP A 57 19.08 -2.17 -21.06
N PRO A 58 19.18 -0.84 -20.83
CA PRO A 58 18.09 -0.10 -20.18
C PRO A 58 16.79 -0.08 -21.01
N GLN A 59 16.87 -0.24 -22.34
CA GLN A 59 15.68 -0.27 -23.20
C GLN A 59 14.91 -1.56 -22.98
N TRP A 60 15.60 -2.71 -22.85
CA TRP A 60 14.99 -3.97 -22.48
C TRP A 60 14.24 -3.86 -21.15
N ALA A 61 14.86 -3.28 -20.13
CA ALA A 61 14.21 -3.11 -18.82
C ALA A 61 12.95 -2.24 -18.92
N GLN A 62 13.01 -1.16 -19.71
CA GLN A 62 11.85 -0.29 -19.94
C GLN A 62 10.72 -1.02 -20.69
N GLN A 63 11.04 -1.76 -21.74
CA GLN A 63 10.07 -2.55 -22.51
C GLN A 63 9.45 -3.65 -21.64
N SER A 64 10.26 -4.34 -20.83
CA SER A 64 9.80 -5.35 -19.87
C SER A 64 8.75 -4.80 -18.89
N LEU A 65 9.00 -3.61 -18.35
CA LEU A 65 8.04 -2.91 -17.48
C LEU A 65 6.75 -2.54 -18.21
N MET A 66 6.85 -2.06 -19.43
CA MET A 66 5.67 -1.70 -20.23
C MET A 66 4.84 -2.95 -20.57
N SER A 67 5.49 -4.04 -20.99
CA SER A 67 4.83 -5.33 -21.24
C SER A 67 4.17 -5.91 -19.99
N PHE A 68 4.80 -5.76 -18.83
CA PHE A 68 4.21 -6.16 -17.56
C PHE A 68 2.95 -5.35 -17.22
N ILE A 69 2.94 -4.04 -17.49
CA ILE A 69 1.75 -3.19 -17.29
C ILE A 69 0.62 -3.66 -18.22
N GLU A 70 0.89 -3.96 -19.47
CA GLU A 70 -0.12 -4.47 -20.41
C GLU A 70 -0.66 -5.83 -19.95
N PHE A 71 0.20 -6.75 -19.54
CA PHE A 71 -0.21 -8.03 -18.94
C PHE A 71 -1.14 -7.82 -17.73
N GLN A 72 -0.84 -6.85 -16.86
CA GLN A 72 -1.72 -6.56 -15.72
C GLN A 72 -3.07 -5.96 -16.17
N LYS A 73 -3.11 -5.18 -17.24
CA LYS A 73 -4.38 -4.68 -17.81
C LYS A 73 -5.25 -5.82 -18.34
N GLU A 74 -4.66 -6.81 -18.99
CA GLU A 74 -5.38 -8.01 -19.43
C GLU A 74 -5.98 -8.76 -18.23
N ARG A 75 -5.26 -8.84 -17.10
CA ARG A 75 -5.78 -9.43 -15.87
C ARG A 75 -6.96 -8.65 -15.28
N VAL A 76 -6.92 -7.32 -15.38
CA VAL A 76 -8.08 -6.48 -15.00
C VAL A 76 -9.26 -6.75 -15.92
N ALA A 77 -9.04 -6.84 -17.23
CA ALA A 77 -10.11 -7.14 -18.20
C ALA A 77 -10.76 -8.51 -17.96
N ARG A 78 -9.99 -9.49 -17.46
CA ARG A 78 -10.49 -10.80 -17.02
C ARG A 78 -11.13 -10.80 -15.62
N GLY A 79 -11.12 -9.68 -14.90
CA GLY A 79 -11.66 -9.56 -13.54
C GLY A 79 -10.79 -10.21 -12.45
N GLU A 80 -9.54 -10.58 -12.73
CA GLU A 80 -8.64 -11.23 -11.78
C GLU A 80 -8.11 -10.27 -10.70
N ILE A 81 -7.92 -9.01 -11.08
CA ILE A 81 -7.42 -7.95 -10.19
C ILE A 81 -8.17 -6.63 -10.43
N ALA A 82 -8.20 -5.79 -9.41
CA ALA A 82 -8.73 -4.43 -9.56
C ALA A 82 -7.72 -3.49 -10.22
N GLU A 83 -8.19 -2.54 -11.02
CA GLU A 83 -7.39 -1.57 -11.78
C GLU A 83 -6.31 -0.84 -10.92
N PRO A 84 -6.59 -0.37 -9.68
CA PRO A 84 -5.59 0.28 -8.83
C PRO A 84 -4.41 -0.64 -8.44
N THR A 85 -4.58 -1.95 -8.56
CA THR A 85 -3.53 -2.93 -8.24
C THR A 85 -2.32 -2.79 -9.18
N ILE A 86 -2.56 -2.40 -10.44
CA ILE A 86 -1.49 -2.15 -11.43
C ILE A 86 -0.52 -1.08 -10.91
N THR A 87 -1.06 0.02 -10.39
CA THR A 87 -0.25 1.10 -9.82
C THR A 87 0.61 0.63 -8.64
N ASN A 88 0.13 -0.33 -7.87
CA ASN A 88 0.90 -0.88 -6.75
C ASN A 88 2.10 -1.72 -7.21
N TYR A 89 1.96 -2.52 -8.26
CA TYR A 89 3.08 -3.24 -8.89
C TYR A 89 4.11 -2.25 -9.47
N TYR A 90 3.63 -1.27 -10.23
CA TYR A 90 4.48 -0.22 -10.80
C TYR A 90 5.31 0.51 -9.73
N LYS A 91 4.67 0.92 -8.62
CA LYS A 91 5.36 1.64 -7.53
C LYS A 91 6.47 0.82 -6.90
N ALA A 92 6.25 -0.48 -6.68
CA ALA A 92 7.26 -1.37 -6.11
C ALA A 92 8.46 -1.51 -7.04
N THR A 93 8.22 -1.80 -8.32
CA THR A 93 9.28 -1.97 -9.32
C THR A 93 10.02 -0.65 -9.58
N LYS A 94 9.28 0.48 -9.64
CA LYS A 94 9.91 1.80 -9.76
C LYS A 94 10.85 2.09 -8.61
N LEU A 95 10.42 1.85 -7.36
CA LEU A 95 11.26 2.08 -6.19
C LEU A 95 12.54 1.23 -6.26
N PHE A 96 12.42 -0.06 -6.61
CA PHE A 96 13.57 -0.93 -6.78
C PHE A 96 14.57 -0.37 -7.78
N CYS A 97 14.09 0.01 -8.98
CA CYS A 97 14.95 0.58 -10.02
C CYS A 97 15.62 1.89 -9.58
N VAL A 98 14.86 2.79 -8.93
CA VAL A 98 15.38 4.08 -8.46
C VAL A 98 16.43 3.89 -7.38
N MET A 99 16.22 2.97 -6.44
CA MET A 99 17.18 2.69 -5.36
C MET A 99 18.47 2.02 -5.85
N ASN A 100 18.45 1.47 -7.06
CA ASN A 100 19.59 0.84 -7.72
C ASN A 100 20.13 1.67 -8.90
N ASP A 101 19.81 2.95 -8.94
CA ASP A 101 20.31 3.93 -9.91
C ASP A 101 20.05 3.57 -11.39
N LEU A 102 18.94 2.82 -11.66
CA LEU A 102 18.51 2.55 -13.02
C LEU A 102 17.78 3.75 -13.63
N LEU A 103 18.40 4.36 -14.62
CA LEU A 103 17.87 5.52 -15.33
C LEU A 103 16.89 5.07 -16.43
N LEU A 104 15.60 4.98 -16.11
CA LEU A 104 14.52 4.64 -17.03
C LEU A 104 13.62 5.84 -17.30
N ASN A 105 12.97 5.87 -18.48
CA ASN A 105 12.00 6.92 -18.79
C ASN A 105 10.65 6.68 -18.09
N TRP A 106 10.57 7.02 -16.80
CA TRP A 106 9.38 6.85 -15.98
C TRP A 106 8.16 7.59 -16.51
N LYS A 107 8.36 8.74 -17.19
CA LYS A 107 7.26 9.48 -17.82
C LYS A 107 6.62 8.68 -18.95
N LYS A 108 7.42 7.97 -19.76
CA LYS A 108 6.94 7.08 -20.82
C LYS A 108 6.22 5.87 -20.24
N ILE A 109 6.83 5.19 -19.27
CA ILE A 109 6.27 4.00 -18.62
C ILE A 109 4.93 4.33 -17.94
N SER A 110 4.86 5.43 -17.18
CA SER A 110 3.66 5.81 -16.44
C SER A 110 2.46 6.18 -17.32
N ARG A 111 2.67 6.53 -18.60
CA ARG A 111 1.56 6.76 -19.53
C ARG A 111 0.75 5.49 -19.83
N GLY A 112 1.35 4.33 -19.66
CA GLY A 112 0.65 3.05 -19.76
C GLY A 112 -0.23 2.71 -18.55
N LEU A 113 -0.10 3.43 -17.44
CA LEU A 113 -0.91 3.17 -16.24
C LEU A 113 -2.36 3.61 -16.45
N PRO A 114 -3.32 2.87 -15.88
CA PRO A 114 -4.71 3.29 -15.92
C PRO A 114 -4.91 4.59 -15.13
N ILE A 115 -5.87 5.39 -15.60
CA ILE A 115 -6.34 6.56 -14.85
C ILE A 115 -7.14 6.04 -13.67
N GLY A 116 -6.62 6.22 -12.46
CA GLY A 116 -7.20 5.65 -11.24
C GLY A 116 -8.69 5.99 -11.11
N ARG A 117 -9.54 5.02 -11.41
CA ARG A 117 -10.96 5.05 -11.09
C ARG A 117 -11.16 4.41 -9.73
N ARG A 118 -12.12 4.88 -8.95
CA ARG A 118 -12.54 4.19 -7.74
C ARG A 118 -13.01 2.78 -8.12
N ALA A 119 -12.39 1.76 -7.53
CA ALA A 119 -12.69 0.36 -7.85
C ALA A 119 -14.05 -0.11 -7.34
N ALA A 120 -14.63 0.62 -6.40
CA ALA A 120 -15.94 0.33 -5.83
C ALA A 120 -16.83 1.56 -5.88
N ASN A 121 -18.12 1.33 -5.92
CA ASN A 121 -19.14 2.36 -5.73
C ASN A 121 -19.19 2.72 -4.23
N ASP A 122 -18.03 3.21 -3.73
CA ASP A 122 -17.79 3.44 -2.31
C ASP A 122 -18.55 4.70 -1.89
N ARG A 123 -19.62 4.51 -1.11
CA ARG A 123 -20.41 5.57 -0.50
C ARG A 123 -20.37 5.47 1.02
N ALA A 124 -20.58 6.57 1.67
CA ALA A 124 -20.81 6.55 3.10
C ALA A 124 -22.07 5.71 3.43
N PRO A 125 -22.06 4.92 4.50
CA PRO A 125 -23.25 4.19 4.94
C PRO A 125 -24.39 5.16 5.29
N SER A 126 -25.63 4.78 4.98
CA SER A 126 -26.79 5.57 5.36
C SER A 126 -27.04 5.47 6.86
N ILE A 127 -27.84 6.41 7.40
CA ILE A 127 -28.21 6.39 8.83
C ILE A 127 -28.94 5.10 9.19
N GLU A 128 -29.78 4.58 8.29
CA GLU A 128 -30.52 3.33 8.47
C GLU A 128 -29.58 2.12 8.53
N GLU A 129 -28.55 2.09 7.71
CA GLU A 129 -27.51 1.05 7.74
C GLU A 129 -26.70 1.12 9.04
N ILE A 130 -26.37 2.33 9.49
CA ILE A 130 -25.69 2.55 10.77
C ILE A 130 -26.56 2.08 11.93
N ARG A 131 -27.86 2.39 11.94
CA ARG A 131 -28.81 1.94 12.96
C ARG A 131 -28.84 0.41 13.05
N LYS A 132 -28.92 -0.29 11.92
CA LYS A 132 -28.86 -1.76 11.88
C LYS A 132 -27.59 -2.33 12.51
N LEU A 133 -26.44 -1.68 12.27
CA LEU A 133 -25.16 -2.08 12.90
C LEU A 133 -25.17 -1.86 14.42
N ILE A 134 -25.80 -0.78 14.90
CA ILE A 134 -25.90 -0.45 16.31
C ILE A 134 -26.93 -1.36 17.03
N GLU A 135 -27.95 -1.84 16.35
CA GLU A 135 -28.94 -2.77 16.89
C GLU A 135 -28.35 -4.18 17.14
N TYR A 136 -27.22 -4.52 16.51
CA TYR A 136 -26.53 -5.77 16.77
C TYR A 136 -26.15 -5.89 18.25
N PRO A 137 -26.38 -7.03 18.93
CA PRO A 137 -26.37 -7.12 20.41
C PRO A 137 -24.98 -6.97 21.05
N ASP A 138 -23.86 -7.01 20.28
CA ASP A 138 -22.52 -6.88 20.86
C ASP A 138 -22.20 -5.43 21.22
N ARG A 139 -22.05 -5.18 22.54
CA ARG A 139 -21.70 -3.85 23.08
C ARG A 139 -20.34 -3.31 22.56
N ARG A 140 -19.37 -4.22 22.28
CA ARG A 140 -18.06 -3.82 21.76
C ARG A 140 -18.19 -3.31 20.35
N LEU A 141 -18.98 -3.98 19.51
CA LEU A 141 -19.25 -3.53 18.16
C LEU A 141 -19.92 -2.15 18.15
N LYS A 142 -20.89 -1.94 19.04
CA LYS A 142 -21.54 -0.62 19.20
C LYS A 142 -20.53 0.47 19.53
N ALA A 143 -19.64 0.25 20.50
CA ALA A 143 -18.60 1.21 20.87
C ALA A 143 -17.67 1.53 19.70
N ILE A 144 -17.25 0.52 18.94
CA ILE A 144 -16.41 0.69 17.75
C ILE A 144 -17.13 1.53 16.69
N VAL A 145 -18.35 1.15 16.34
CA VAL A 145 -19.16 1.86 15.33
C VAL A 145 -19.39 3.31 15.72
N PHE A 146 -19.80 3.58 16.96
CA PHE A 146 -20.00 4.96 17.45
C PHE A 146 -18.71 5.77 17.40
N THR A 147 -17.59 5.19 17.84
CA THR A 147 -16.32 5.91 17.84
C THR A 147 -15.86 6.23 16.40
N MET A 148 -16.00 5.28 15.47
CA MET A 148 -15.62 5.50 14.07
C MET A 148 -16.50 6.57 13.40
N ILE A 149 -17.82 6.56 13.66
CA ILE A 149 -18.74 7.52 13.07
C ILE A 149 -18.50 8.93 13.62
N SER A 150 -18.32 9.05 14.94
CA SER A 150 -18.18 10.35 15.60
C SER A 150 -16.82 11.01 15.39
N SER A 151 -15.75 10.21 15.24
CA SER A 151 -14.38 10.72 15.14
C SER A 151 -13.78 10.61 13.73
N GLY A 152 -14.38 9.84 12.83
CA GLY A 152 -13.84 9.57 11.51
C GLY A 152 -12.56 8.72 11.51
N ILE A 153 -12.16 8.13 12.64
CA ILE A 153 -10.96 7.29 12.72
C ILE A 153 -11.12 5.99 11.90
N ARG A 154 -10.03 5.58 11.27
CA ARG A 154 -10.00 4.30 10.55
C ARG A 154 -9.81 3.14 11.51
N ILE A 155 -10.28 1.95 11.13
CA ILE A 155 -10.17 0.74 11.97
C ILE A 155 -8.72 0.45 12.40
N GLY A 156 -7.73 0.70 11.54
CA GLY A 156 -6.30 0.53 11.89
C GLY A 156 -5.79 1.50 12.96
N ALA A 157 -6.51 2.54 13.32
CA ALA A 157 -6.15 3.44 14.41
C ALA A 157 -6.45 2.84 15.80
N TRP A 158 -7.29 1.80 15.85
CA TRP A 158 -7.64 1.13 17.10
C TRP A 158 -6.45 0.46 17.78
N ASP A 159 -5.48 -0.03 17.04
CA ASP A 159 -4.27 -0.65 17.60
C ASP A 159 -3.42 0.34 18.41
N TYR A 160 -3.61 1.64 18.17
CA TYR A 160 -2.88 2.73 18.83
C TYR A 160 -3.71 3.47 19.86
N LEU A 161 -5.04 3.24 19.92
CA LEU A 161 -5.94 3.91 20.86
C LEU A 161 -5.76 3.32 22.26
N ARG A 162 -5.48 4.17 23.24
CA ARG A 162 -5.31 3.81 24.64
C ARG A 162 -6.32 4.56 25.51
N TRP A 163 -6.68 4.02 26.66
CA TRP A 163 -7.58 4.67 27.61
C TRP A 163 -7.13 6.07 28.01
N LYS A 164 -5.84 6.33 28.13
CA LYS A 164 -5.29 7.67 28.41
C LYS A 164 -5.56 8.70 27.29
N ASP A 165 -5.92 8.25 26.11
CA ASP A 165 -6.22 9.12 24.96
C ASP A 165 -7.70 9.48 24.90
N ILE A 166 -8.52 8.90 25.79
CA ILE A 166 -9.96 9.18 25.91
C ILE A 166 -10.16 10.13 27.08
N ILE A 167 -10.64 11.33 26.77
CA ILE A 167 -10.95 12.36 27.76
C ILE A 167 -12.47 12.43 27.88
N PRO A 168 -13.06 12.00 29.01
CA PRO A 168 -14.50 12.14 29.22
C PRO A 168 -14.87 13.62 29.26
N ALA A 169 -15.98 13.96 28.67
CA ALA A 169 -16.62 15.24 28.80
C ALA A 169 -17.89 15.07 29.68
N SER A 170 -17.92 15.71 30.82
CA SER A 170 -19.03 15.64 31.76
C SER A 170 -19.92 16.91 31.64
N ASP A 171 -21.18 16.77 31.99
CA ASP A 171 -22.08 17.86 32.16
C ASP A 171 -21.83 18.60 33.49
N THR A 172 -22.68 19.60 33.80
CA THR A 172 -22.63 20.37 35.05
C THR A 172 -22.90 19.54 36.31
N ASN A 173 -23.51 18.36 36.17
CA ASN A 173 -23.81 17.44 37.25
C ASN A 173 -22.73 16.37 37.44
N GLY A 174 -21.69 16.38 36.60
CA GLY A 174 -20.60 15.40 36.64
C GLY A 174 -20.90 14.10 35.87
N GLU A 175 -22.04 14.01 35.19
CA GLU A 175 -22.34 12.85 34.34
C GLU A 175 -21.56 12.88 33.03
N ILE A 176 -20.98 11.75 32.63
CA ILE A 176 -20.25 11.62 31.35
C ILE A 176 -21.25 11.63 30.22
N ILE A 177 -21.29 12.69 29.44
CA ILE A 177 -22.19 12.87 28.29
C ILE A 177 -21.51 12.63 26.94
N ALA A 178 -20.16 12.71 26.90
CA ALA A 178 -19.37 12.53 25.69
C ALA A 178 -17.94 12.10 26.02
N ALA A 179 -17.16 11.76 25.01
CA ALA A 179 -15.72 11.56 25.15
C ALA A 179 -14.98 12.18 23.97
N ARG A 180 -13.82 12.77 24.25
CA ARG A 180 -12.91 13.30 23.22
C ARG A 180 -11.71 12.38 23.12
N VAL A 181 -11.31 12.06 21.89
CA VAL A 181 -10.08 11.31 21.63
C VAL A 181 -8.94 12.30 21.43
N LYS A 182 -7.88 12.18 22.25
CA LYS A 182 -6.72 13.07 22.20
C LYS A 182 -5.76 12.66 21.10
N GLY A 183 -5.45 13.58 20.20
CA GLY A 183 -4.20 13.53 19.43
C GLY A 183 -4.12 12.47 18.32
N ILE A 184 -5.22 11.96 17.79
CA ILE A 184 -5.18 11.23 16.55
C ILE A 184 -5.23 12.24 15.40
N CYS A 185 -4.06 12.75 14.98
CA CYS A 185 -3.94 13.37 13.67
C CYS A 185 -4.11 12.26 12.63
N ILE A 186 -5.17 12.31 11.88
CA ILE A 186 -5.46 11.48 10.72
C ILE A 186 -4.74 12.05 9.50
#